data_56d0aa24b8b1f90987742315f663089a
#
_entry.id   56d0aa24b8b1f90987742315f663089a
#
_cell.length_a   1.000
_cell.length_b   1.000
_cell.length_c   1.000
_cell.angle_alpha   90.00
_cell.angle_beta   90.00
_cell.angle_gamma   90.00
#
_symmetry.space_group_name_H-M   'P 1'
#
loop_
_entity.id
_entity.type
_entity.pdbx_description
1 polymer ?
#
loop_
_entity_poly.entity_id
_entity_poly.type
_entity_poly.pdbx_seq_one_letter_code
_entity_poly.pdbx_strand_id
1 'polypeptide(L)'
;MNWRKLLMGGGAAVGAAAAFNHLASRDVGPLENLIGGTEGWFEWRGHRVAYTRRGQGPAVLLVHGVHAAASSYEWRQNVEPLALAHTVFTIDLLGFGRSDRPTLRYTTALFLGLLSDFVRQVVAAPCAIVASSLSGAYAIVLGARDPGRFPALVLVGPTGIMRLNRNARASGDFARIAVDTPVVGTAVYNGLVTHRSIRAFLETSYADDALVTDAMVDVYYRAAHQPGAKHAPAAFVGQQLNIDVRDALRRLVQPALLAWGEQARMAPVEEMRSFLSLKPDFEPVIFSPAGDLPHDERPDEFNEVVSGFLAKAEQEETARG
;
A
#
# COMPACT_ATOMS: atom_id res chain seq x y z
N MET A 1 28.93 -23.97 -32.66
CA MET A 1 27.63 -23.67 -31.99
C MET A 1 26.72 -23.01 -33.04
N ASN A 2 25.56 -23.63 -33.35
CA ASN A 2 24.75 -23.28 -34.52
C ASN A 2 23.84 -22.09 -34.17
N TRP A 3 24.29 -20.86 -34.44
CA TRP A 3 23.64 -19.60 -34.08
C TRP A 3 22.18 -19.48 -34.61
N ARG A 4 21.88 -20.14 -35.75
CA ARG A 4 20.49 -20.26 -36.30
C ARG A 4 19.56 -21.02 -35.34
N LYS A 5 20.03 -22.10 -34.71
CA LYS A 5 19.25 -22.86 -33.73
C LYS A 5 19.03 -22.05 -32.44
N LEU A 6 19.99 -21.21 -32.06
CA LEU A 6 19.89 -20.32 -30.91
C LEU A 6 18.86 -19.19 -31.16
N LEU A 7 18.85 -18.60 -32.35
CA LEU A 7 17.89 -17.57 -32.75
C LEU A 7 16.47 -18.15 -32.91
N MET A 8 16.32 -19.34 -33.46
CA MET A 8 15.01 -20.00 -33.60
C MET A 8 14.47 -20.41 -32.23
N GLY A 9 15.31 -20.93 -31.33
CA GLY A 9 14.92 -21.26 -29.95
C GLY A 9 14.56 -20.02 -29.12
N GLY A 10 15.30 -18.94 -29.26
CA GLY A 10 14.99 -17.66 -28.60
C GLY A 10 13.69 -17.04 -29.08
N GLY A 11 13.43 -17.06 -30.39
CA GLY A 11 12.17 -16.58 -30.98
C GLY A 11 10.95 -17.37 -30.52
N ALA A 12 11.05 -18.70 -30.44
CA ALA A 12 9.97 -19.55 -29.95
C ALA A 12 9.66 -19.31 -28.47
N ALA A 13 10.70 -19.12 -27.63
CA ALA A 13 10.51 -18.81 -26.20
C ALA A 13 9.83 -17.45 -25.99
N VAL A 14 10.22 -16.42 -26.74
CA VAL A 14 9.58 -15.10 -26.70
C VAL A 14 8.13 -15.16 -27.19
N GLY A 15 7.85 -15.93 -28.24
CA GLY A 15 6.50 -16.15 -28.73
C GLY A 15 5.60 -16.85 -27.70
N ALA A 16 6.11 -17.90 -27.04
CA ALA A 16 5.40 -18.59 -25.97
C ALA A 16 5.14 -17.67 -24.75
N ALA A 17 6.11 -16.86 -24.36
CA ALA A 17 5.96 -15.88 -23.29
C ALA A 17 4.91 -14.80 -23.63
N ALA A 18 4.88 -14.32 -24.88
CA ALA A 18 3.87 -13.38 -25.35
C ALA A 18 2.46 -13.97 -25.33
N ALA A 19 2.30 -15.21 -25.79
CA ALA A 19 1.02 -15.93 -25.74
C ALA A 19 0.56 -16.15 -24.30
N PHE A 20 1.45 -16.54 -23.40
CA PHE A 20 1.16 -16.67 -21.97
C PHE A 20 0.70 -15.35 -21.38
N ASN A 21 1.41 -14.25 -21.62
CA ASN A 21 1.05 -12.92 -21.15
C ASN A 21 -0.34 -12.50 -21.64
N HIS A 22 -0.65 -12.76 -22.90
CA HIS A 22 -1.96 -12.49 -23.47
C HIS A 22 -3.06 -13.27 -22.75
N LEU A 23 -2.83 -14.56 -22.47
CA LEU A 23 -3.79 -15.40 -21.74
C LEU A 23 -3.96 -14.93 -20.28
N ALA A 24 -2.89 -14.57 -19.59
CA ALA A 24 -2.93 -14.10 -18.20
C ALA A 24 -3.70 -12.78 -18.04
N SER A 25 -3.69 -11.92 -19.08
CA SER A 25 -4.38 -10.62 -19.05
C SER A 25 -5.67 -10.56 -19.87
N ARG A 26 -6.10 -11.69 -20.50
CA ARG A 26 -7.21 -11.71 -21.46
C ARG A 26 -8.53 -11.21 -20.88
N ASP A 27 -8.85 -11.64 -19.66
CA ASP A 27 -10.13 -11.36 -19.00
C ASP A 27 -10.00 -10.25 -17.94
N VAL A 28 -8.85 -9.55 -17.92
CA VAL A 28 -8.58 -8.44 -16.99
C VAL A 28 -9.04 -7.13 -17.61
N GLY A 29 -10.28 -6.75 -17.35
CA GLY A 29 -10.84 -5.44 -17.71
C GLY A 29 -10.27 -4.31 -16.86
N PRO A 30 -10.65 -3.05 -17.13
CA PRO A 30 -10.33 -1.92 -16.28
C PRO A 30 -10.80 -2.17 -14.85
N LEU A 31 -10.08 -1.62 -13.89
CA LEU A 31 -10.49 -1.70 -12.48
C LEU A 31 -11.60 -0.70 -12.20
N GLU A 32 -12.62 -1.17 -11.52
CA GLU A 32 -13.75 -0.36 -11.05
C GLU A 32 -13.50 0.14 -9.62
N ASN A 33 -14.21 1.21 -9.24
CA ASN A 33 -14.27 1.64 -7.86
C ASN A 33 -15.19 0.71 -7.05
N LEU A 34 -14.59 -0.15 -6.25
CA LEU A 34 -15.31 -1.12 -5.39
C LEU A 34 -15.50 -0.62 -3.93
N ILE A 35 -15.00 0.59 -3.61
CA ILE A 35 -15.04 1.13 -2.25
C ILE A 35 -16.03 2.30 -2.11
N GLY A 36 -16.68 2.69 -3.20
CA GLY A 36 -17.64 3.79 -3.22
C GLY A 36 -17.01 5.18 -3.12
N GLY A 37 -17.85 6.18 -2.87
CA GLY A 37 -17.42 7.58 -2.85
C GLY A 37 -17.32 8.19 -4.25
N THR A 38 -17.03 9.49 -4.30
CA THR A 38 -16.80 10.23 -5.54
C THR A 38 -15.39 9.98 -6.04
N GLU A 39 -15.27 9.51 -7.27
CA GLU A 39 -13.97 9.29 -7.92
C GLU A 39 -13.35 10.62 -8.36
N GLY A 40 -12.02 10.70 -8.26
CA GLY A 40 -11.22 11.78 -8.77
C GLY A 40 -9.88 11.29 -9.34
N TRP A 41 -9.27 12.17 -10.11
CA TRP A 41 -7.97 11.93 -10.73
C TRP A 41 -7.05 13.09 -10.42
N PHE A 42 -5.91 12.78 -9.80
CA PHE A 42 -4.87 13.74 -9.53
C PHE A 42 -3.79 13.64 -10.61
N GLU A 43 -3.69 14.68 -11.42
CA GLU A 43 -2.63 14.78 -12.42
C GLU A 43 -1.30 15.13 -11.74
N TRP A 44 -0.46 14.12 -11.59
CA TRP A 44 0.82 14.27 -10.91
C TRP A 44 1.97 13.90 -11.83
N ARG A 45 2.80 14.90 -12.18
CA ARG A 45 3.99 14.76 -13.05
C ARG A 45 3.66 14.08 -14.39
N GLY A 46 2.50 14.40 -14.97
CA GLY A 46 2.04 13.82 -16.23
C GLY A 46 1.44 12.43 -16.13
N HIS A 47 1.12 11.95 -14.93
CA HIS A 47 0.47 10.67 -14.67
C HIS A 47 -0.80 10.86 -13.88
N ARG A 48 -1.81 10.04 -14.15
CA ARG A 48 -3.09 10.05 -13.46
C ARG A 48 -3.03 9.15 -12.23
N VAL A 49 -3.33 9.73 -11.09
CA VAL A 49 -3.42 9.04 -9.79
C VAL A 49 -4.88 9.02 -9.37
N ALA A 50 -5.44 7.82 -9.22
CA ALA A 50 -6.82 7.61 -8.82
C ALA A 50 -6.99 7.85 -7.32
N TYR A 51 -8.08 8.51 -6.96
CA TYR A 51 -8.51 8.64 -5.57
C TYR A 51 -10.04 8.60 -5.47
N THR A 52 -10.55 8.38 -4.26
CA THR A 52 -11.96 8.61 -3.95
C THR A 52 -12.09 9.57 -2.79
N ARG A 53 -13.25 10.23 -2.72
CA ARG A 53 -13.64 11.10 -1.61
C ARG A 53 -15.03 10.74 -1.14
N ARG A 54 -15.23 10.61 0.19
CA ARG A 54 -16.55 10.35 0.79
C ARG A 54 -16.69 11.08 2.13
N GLY A 55 -17.91 11.49 2.47
CA GLY A 55 -18.24 12.15 3.75
C GLY A 55 -17.90 13.62 3.80
N GLN A 56 -18.03 14.19 5.00
CA GLN A 56 -17.77 15.59 5.34
C GLN A 56 -17.14 15.67 6.73
N GLY A 57 -16.39 16.72 7.01
CA GLY A 57 -15.68 16.93 8.27
C GLY A 57 -14.16 17.00 8.07
N PRO A 58 -13.38 16.85 9.14
CA PRO A 58 -11.92 16.83 9.08
C PRO A 58 -11.40 15.79 8.09
N ALA A 59 -10.29 16.09 7.43
CA ALA A 59 -9.78 15.21 6.37
C ALA A 59 -9.00 14.02 6.93
N VAL A 60 -9.26 12.83 6.37
CA VAL A 60 -8.54 11.59 6.64
C VAL A 60 -8.11 10.96 5.32
N LEU A 61 -6.83 10.63 5.18
CA LEU A 61 -6.28 9.93 4.01
C LEU A 61 -5.95 8.48 4.36
N LEU A 62 -6.59 7.54 3.68
CA LEU A 62 -6.30 6.11 3.77
C LEU A 62 -5.32 5.71 2.67
N VAL A 63 -4.17 5.14 3.06
CA VAL A 63 -3.10 4.73 2.14
C VAL A 63 -2.84 3.24 2.28
N HIS A 64 -3.09 2.49 1.20
CA HIS A 64 -2.90 1.04 1.15
C HIS A 64 -1.44 0.62 1.31
N GLY A 65 -1.21 -0.62 1.74
CA GLY A 65 0.10 -1.24 1.80
C GLY A 65 0.76 -1.41 0.42
N VAL A 66 1.97 -1.96 0.38
CA VAL A 66 2.72 -2.16 -0.87
C VAL A 66 2.97 -3.64 -1.10
N HIS A 67 2.29 -4.20 -2.10
CA HIS A 67 2.45 -5.58 -2.59
C HIS A 67 1.99 -5.68 -4.05
N ALA A 68 2.12 -6.85 -4.69
CA ALA A 68 1.86 -7.00 -6.13
C ALA A 68 0.46 -6.58 -6.58
N ALA A 69 -0.55 -6.77 -5.73
CA ALA A 69 -1.96 -6.51 -6.03
C ALA A 69 -2.55 -5.35 -5.20
N ALA A 70 -1.70 -4.49 -4.62
CA ALA A 70 -2.12 -3.41 -3.75
C ALA A 70 -3.07 -2.42 -4.43
N SER A 71 -4.07 -1.95 -3.71
CA SER A 71 -5.00 -0.91 -4.14
C SER A 71 -5.79 -0.38 -2.94
N SER A 72 -6.52 0.71 -3.14
CA SER A 72 -7.46 1.26 -2.14
C SER A 72 -8.57 0.28 -1.73
N TYR A 73 -8.79 -0.82 -2.46
CA TYR A 73 -9.72 -1.89 -2.07
C TYR A 73 -9.41 -2.49 -0.69
N GLU A 74 -8.18 -2.38 -0.23
CA GLU A 74 -7.76 -2.72 1.14
C GLU A 74 -8.65 -2.06 2.20
N TRP A 75 -9.11 -0.83 1.94
CA TRP A 75 -9.91 -0.01 2.88
C TRP A 75 -11.42 -0.12 2.69
N ARG A 76 -11.94 -1.11 1.94
CA ARG A 76 -13.37 -1.23 1.60
C ARG A 76 -14.30 -1.29 2.80
N GLN A 77 -13.83 -1.82 3.93
CA GLN A 77 -14.60 -1.93 5.17
C GLN A 77 -14.53 -0.68 6.06
N ASN A 78 -13.66 0.30 5.72
CA ASN A 78 -13.35 1.43 6.59
C ASN A 78 -13.83 2.77 6.04
N VAL A 79 -13.95 2.89 4.71
CA VAL A 79 -14.33 4.16 4.06
C VAL A 79 -15.69 4.65 4.54
N GLU A 80 -16.70 3.80 4.54
CA GLU A 80 -18.06 4.20 4.90
C GLU A 80 -18.23 4.56 6.37
N PRO A 81 -17.77 3.75 7.34
CA PRO A 81 -17.86 4.10 8.76
C PRO A 81 -17.08 5.37 9.11
N LEU A 82 -15.87 5.54 8.61
CA LEU A 82 -15.06 6.75 8.89
C LEU A 82 -15.68 8.01 8.24
N ALA A 83 -16.37 7.86 7.10
CA ALA A 83 -17.02 8.97 6.39
C ALA A 83 -18.26 9.51 7.12
N LEU A 84 -18.71 8.89 8.19
CA LEU A 84 -19.82 9.41 9.04
C LEU A 84 -19.41 10.70 9.75
N ALA A 85 -18.12 10.86 10.10
CA ALA A 85 -17.61 12.03 10.81
C ALA A 85 -16.49 12.78 10.06
N HIS A 86 -15.92 12.19 9.00
CA HIS A 86 -14.74 12.72 8.33
C HIS A 86 -14.95 12.87 6.81
N THR A 87 -14.16 13.71 6.20
CA THR A 87 -13.94 13.66 4.74
C THR A 87 -12.83 12.65 4.46
N VAL A 88 -13.22 11.43 4.10
CA VAL A 88 -12.31 10.32 3.84
C VAL A 88 -11.82 10.36 2.40
N PHE A 89 -10.52 10.42 2.22
CA PHE A 89 -9.85 10.21 0.94
C PHE A 89 -9.19 8.83 0.94
N THR A 90 -9.27 8.14 -0.19
CA THR A 90 -8.41 6.98 -0.47
C THR A 90 -7.58 7.28 -1.70
N ILE A 91 -6.39 6.76 -1.79
CA ILE A 91 -5.51 6.94 -2.94
C ILE A 91 -4.99 5.58 -3.42
N ASP A 92 -5.05 5.35 -4.73
CA ASP A 92 -4.28 4.28 -5.35
C ASP A 92 -2.90 4.86 -5.68
N LEU A 93 -1.84 4.39 -5.02
CA LEU A 93 -0.48 4.88 -5.28
C LEU A 93 -0.08 4.67 -6.75
N LEU A 94 0.73 5.56 -7.31
CA LEU A 94 1.23 5.41 -8.68
C LEU A 94 1.88 4.04 -8.87
N GLY A 95 1.47 3.32 -9.90
CA GLY A 95 1.91 1.93 -10.13
C GLY A 95 0.97 0.87 -9.56
N PHE A 96 -0.09 1.26 -8.85
CA PHE A 96 -1.03 0.38 -8.17
C PHE A 96 -2.50 0.75 -8.46
N GLY A 97 -3.40 -0.17 -8.11
CA GLY A 97 -4.84 0.04 -8.18
C GLY A 97 -5.32 0.58 -9.53
N ARG A 98 -6.09 1.63 -9.57
CA ARG A 98 -6.61 2.29 -10.76
C ARG A 98 -5.67 3.37 -11.31
N SER A 99 -4.60 3.72 -10.57
CA SER A 99 -3.62 4.71 -11.01
C SER A 99 -2.78 4.25 -12.20
N ASP A 100 -2.21 5.19 -12.94
CA ASP A 100 -1.27 4.89 -14.01
C ASP A 100 -0.08 4.06 -13.50
N ARG A 101 0.46 3.21 -14.39
CA ARG A 101 1.59 2.31 -14.11
C ARG A 101 2.73 2.53 -15.08
N PRO A 102 3.32 3.74 -15.10
CA PRO A 102 4.38 4.05 -16.05
C PRO A 102 5.64 3.22 -15.80
N THR A 103 6.38 2.98 -16.86
CA THR A 103 7.72 2.42 -16.77
C THR A 103 8.68 3.50 -16.29
N LEU A 104 8.88 3.57 -14.97
CA LEU A 104 9.79 4.52 -14.33
C LEU A 104 10.50 3.88 -13.13
N ARG A 105 11.46 4.59 -12.56
CA ARG A 105 12.13 4.15 -11.34
C ARG A 105 11.26 4.51 -10.12
N TYR A 106 10.53 3.53 -9.60
CA TYR A 106 9.80 3.68 -8.33
C TYR A 106 10.78 3.74 -7.17
N THR A 107 10.63 4.74 -6.31
CA THR A 107 11.50 4.96 -5.14
C THR A 107 10.67 5.46 -3.96
N THR A 108 11.20 5.34 -2.76
CA THR A 108 10.63 5.97 -1.56
C THR A 108 10.38 7.46 -1.75
N ALA A 109 11.33 8.19 -2.34
CA ALA A 109 11.18 9.63 -2.59
C ALA A 109 10.03 9.96 -3.53
N LEU A 110 9.72 9.08 -4.50
CA LEU A 110 8.58 9.22 -5.39
C LEU A 110 7.26 9.16 -4.60
N PHE A 111 7.08 8.16 -3.75
CA PHE A 111 5.83 8.01 -2.98
C PHE A 111 5.68 9.07 -1.89
N LEU A 112 6.76 9.46 -1.21
CA LEU A 112 6.73 10.60 -0.28
C LEU A 112 6.32 11.89 -0.99
N GLY A 113 6.88 12.15 -2.18
CA GLY A 113 6.51 13.32 -3.00
C GLY A 113 5.05 13.27 -3.45
N LEU A 114 4.58 12.11 -3.93
CA LEU A 114 3.20 11.91 -4.36
C LEU A 114 2.21 12.20 -3.23
N LEU A 115 2.40 11.58 -2.07
CA LEU A 115 1.50 11.74 -0.91
C LEU A 115 1.51 13.18 -0.38
N SER A 116 2.69 13.81 -0.27
CA SER A 116 2.80 15.21 0.13
C SER A 116 2.09 16.16 -0.84
N ASP A 117 2.29 15.96 -2.16
CA ASP A 117 1.67 16.78 -3.19
C ASP A 117 0.16 16.54 -3.26
N PHE A 118 -0.31 15.30 -3.07
CA PHE A 118 -1.73 14.96 -3.02
C PHE A 118 -2.43 15.68 -1.88
N VAL A 119 -1.90 15.61 -0.65
CA VAL A 119 -2.50 16.30 0.50
C VAL A 119 -2.47 17.81 0.29
N ARG A 120 -1.40 18.36 -0.26
CA ARG A 120 -1.29 19.79 -0.51
C ARG A 120 -2.24 20.30 -1.59
N GLN A 121 -2.46 19.55 -2.68
CA GLN A 121 -3.16 20.04 -3.87
C GLN A 121 -4.59 19.54 -3.97
N VAL A 122 -4.90 18.34 -3.49
CA VAL A 122 -6.22 17.70 -3.60
C VAL A 122 -7.00 17.84 -2.31
N VAL A 123 -6.41 17.45 -1.17
CA VAL A 123 -7.05 17.59 0.14
C VAL A 123 -7.10 19.06 0.55
N ALA A 124 -6.01 19.79 0.35
CA ALA A 124 -5.85 21.23 0.58
C ALA A 124 -6.16 21.69 2.03
N ALA A 125 -6.06 20.78 3.00
CA ALA A 125 -6.29 21.02 4.42
C ALA A 125 -5.33 20.12 5.25
N PRO A 126 -5.16 20.37 6.57
CA PRO A 126 -4.59 19.39 7.48
C PRO A 126 -5.35 18.05 7.35
N CYS A 127 -4.62 16.94 7.38
CA CYS A 127 -5.18 15.64 7.05
C CYS A 127 -4.56 14.56 7.93
N ALA A 128 -5.35 13.90 8.75
CA ALA A 128 -4.89 12.70 9.43
C ALA A 128 -4.59 11.60 8.39
N ILE A 129 -3.57 10.78 8.64
CA ILE A 129 -3.19 9.72 7.71
C ILE A 129 -3.34 8.36 8.39
N VAL A 130 -4.08 7.46 7.75
CA VAL A 130 -4.22 6.05 8.13
C VAL A 130 -3.49 5.24 7.06
N ALA A 131 -2.45 4.52 7.44
CA ALA A 131 -1.61 3.85 6.46
C ALA A 131 -1.12 2.49 6.95
N SER A 132 -1.11 1.49 6.05
CA SER A 132 -0.67 0.14 6.39
C SER A 132 0.75 -0.16 5.91
N SER A 133 1.43 -1.05 6.65
CA SER A 133 2.72 -1.64 6.29
C SER A 133 3.77 -0.60 5.88
N LEU A 134 4.32 -0.67 4.66
CA LEU A 134 5.33 0.25 4.15
C LEU A 134 4.79 1.69 3.99
N SER A 135 3.51 1.85 3.68
CA SER A 135 2.88 3.18 3.64
C SER A 135 2.80 3.82 5.03
N GLY A 136 2.70 3.02 6.09
CA GLY A 136 2.88 3.48 7.47
C GLY A 136 4.26 4.10 7.72
N ALA A 137 5.32 3.50 7.16
CA ALA A 137 6.66 4.08 7.20
C ALA A 137 6.73 5.43 6.45
N TYR A 138 6.03 5.57 5.33
CA TYR A 138 5.94 6.86 4.63
C TYR A 138 5.16 7.90 5.43
N ALA A 139 4.06 7.51 6.08
CA ALA A 139 3.28 8.38 6.95
C ALA A 139 4.12 8.94 8.10
N ILE A 140 4.95 8.11 8.76
CA ILE A 140 5.90 8.54 9.80
C ILE A 140 6.85 9.63 9.27
N VAL A 141 7.41 9.44 8.08
CA VAL A 141 8.35 10.41 7.49
C VAL A 141 7.65 11.71 7.11
N LEU A 142 6.43 11.63 6.56
CA LEU A 142 5.63 12.81 6.22
C LEU A 142 5.20 13.59 7.45
N GLY A 143 4.71 12.92 8.49
CA GLY A 143 4.33 13.51 9.75
C GLY A 143 5.52 14.23 10.43
N ALA A 144 6.71 13.60 10.42
CA ALA A 144 7.92 14.20 10.97
C ALA A 144 8.43 15.43 10.17
N ARG A 145 8.10 15.53 8.88
CA ARG A 145 8.50 16.64 8.01
C ARG A 145 7.54 17.82 8.06
N ASP A 146 6.27 17.55 8.20
CA ASP A 146 5.21 18.57 8.18
C ASP A 146 4.11 18.21 9.20
N PRO A 147 4.36 18.38 10.50
CA PRO A 147 3.40 18.01 11.55
C PRO A 147 2.09 18.79 11.48
N GLY A 148 2.12 20.04 11.01
CA GLY A 148 0.90 20.84 10.85
C GLY A 148 0.00 20.34 9.72
N ARG A 149 0.56 19.65 8.74
CA ARG A 149 -0.21 19.07 7.65
C ARG A 149 -0.73 17.69 7.97
N PHE A 150 -0.02 16.95 8.80
CA PHE A 150 -0.37 15.59 9.22
C PHE A 150 -0.56 15.54 10.74
N PRO A 151 -1.68 16.07 11.27
CA PRO A 151 -1.87 16.29 12.71
C PRO A 151 -2.02 15.01 13.53
N ALA A 152 -2.38 13.89 12.91
CA ALA A 152 -2.51 12.58 13.55
C ALA A 152 -2.15 11.45 12.60
N LEU A 153 -1.62 10.34 13.14
CA LEU A 153 -1.27 9.15 12.36
C LEU A 153 -1.94 7.89 12.94
N VAL A 154 -2.50 7.05 12.08
CA VAL A 154 -2.89 5.67 12.40
C VAL A 154 -2.03 4.75 11.57
N LEU A 155 -1.24 3.92 12.22
CA LEU A 155 -0.20 3.09 11.60
C LEU A 155 -0.55 1.62 11.80
N VAL A 156 -0.95 0.94 10.72
CA VAL A 156 -1.35 -0.48 10.73
C VAL A 156 -0.16 -1.34 10.36
N GLY A 157 0.38 -2.11 11.30
CA GLY A 157 1.55 -2.96 11.09
C GLY A 157 2.71 -2.25 10.38
N PRO A 158 3.14 -1.03 10.81
CA PRO A 158 4.13 -0.25 10.09
C PRO A 158 5.48 -0.96 10.04
N THR A 159 6.23 -0.72 8.97
CA THR A 159 7.60 -1.24 8.78
C THR A 159 8.64 -0.14 8.91
N GLY A 160 9.93 -0.45 8.63
CA GLY A 160 11.01 0.54 8.57
C GLY A 160 11.91 0.62 9.80
N ILE A 161 11.71 -0.27 10.81
CA ILE A 161 12.66 -0.44 11.93
C ILE A 161 13.36 -1.81 11.84
N MET A 162 12.62 -2.89 11.96
CA MET A 162 13.15 -4.25 11.90
C MET A 162 13.21 -4.76 10.47
N ARG A 163 12.18 -4.46 9.67
CA ARG A 163 12.02 -4.88 8.27
C ARG A 163 11.96 -3.67 7.37
N LEU A 164 12.30 -3.85 6.11
CA LEU A 164 12.27 -2.83 5.04
C LEU A 164 12.99 -1.53 5.40
N ASN A 165 13.98 -1.61 6.28
CA ASN A 165 14.77 -0.49 6.78
C ASN A 165 16.11 -0.29 6.03
N ARG A 166 16.42 -1.15 5.05
CA ARG A 166 17.68 -1.10 4.31
C ARG A 166 17.44 -0.76 2.85
N ASN A 167 18.25 0.14 2.33
CA ASN A 167 18.24 0.49 0.92
C ASN A 167 18.66 -0.69 0.02
N ALA A 168 18.23 -0.61 -1.24
CA ALA A 168 18.54 -1.59 -2.27
C ALA A 168 20.04 -1.91 -2.35
N ARG A 169 20.33 -3.20 -2.52
CA ARG A 169 21.66 -3.69 -2.88
C ARG A 169 21.70 -3.94 -4.40
N ALA A 170 22.90 -4.10 -4.96
CA ALA A 170 23.08 -4.43 -6.39
C ALA A 170 22.27 -5.67 -6.85
N SER A 171 22.07 -6.66 -5.95
CA SER A 171 21.21 -7.82 -6.21
C SER A 171 19.73 -7.44 -6.42
N GLY A 172 19.25 -6.41 -5.73
CA GLY A 172 17.87 -5.90 -5.90
C GLY A 172 17.67 -5.23 -7.26
N ASP A 173 18.65 -4.49 -7.74
CA ASP A 173 18.62 -3.92 -9.09
C ASP A 173 18.53 -5.01 -10.17
N PHE A 174 19.24 -6.12 -9.99
CA PHE A 174 19.18 -7.25 -10.93
C PHE A 174 17.79 -7.90 -10.96
N ALA A 175 17.19 -8.16 -9.80
CA ALA A 175 15.83 -8.72 -9.71
C ALA A 175 14.80 -7.79 -10.39
N ARG A 176 14.90 -6.48 -10.14
CA ARG A 176 14.06 -5.47 -10.80
C ARG A 176 14.24 -5.50 -12.33
N ILE A 177 15.48 -5.46 -12.82
CA ILE A 177 15.77 -5.47 -14.27
C ILE A 177 15.22 -6.74 -14.92
N ALA A 178 15.33 -7.89 -14.27
CA ALA A 178 14.79 -9.15 -14.79
C ALA A 178 13.27 -9.10 -14.97
N VAL A 179 12.53 -8.56 -13.99
CA VAL A 179 11.06 -8.39 -14.06
C VAL A 179 10.69 -7.28 -15.06
N ASP A 180 11.45 -6.20 -15.13
CA ASP A 180 11.20 -5.10 -16.07
C ASP A 180 11.47 -5.47 -17.54
N THR A 181 12.19 -6.56 -17.81
CA THR A 181 12.45 -7.02 -19.17
C THR A 181 11.13 -7.21 -19.94
N PRO A 182 10.98 -6.62 -21.14
CA PRO A 182 9.77 -6.79 -21.94
C PRO A 182 9.49 -8.25 -22.26
N VAL A 183 8.21 -8.62 -22.36
CA VAL A 183 7.68 -9.94 -22.68
C VAL A 183 8.11 -11.03 -21.68
N VAL A 184 9.39 -11.35 -21.57
CA VAL A 184 9.91 -12.43 -20.71
C VAL A 184 9.74 -12.06 -19.22
N GLY A 185 10.12 -10.86 -18.81
CA GLY A 185 9.93 -10.39 -17.43
C GLY A 185 8.47 -10.31 -17.05
N THR A 186 7.59 -9.92 -17.99
CA THR A 186 6.15 -9.95 -17.79
C THR A 186 5.64 -11.38 -17.61
N ALA A 187 6.15 -12.36 -18.38
CA ALA A 187 5.77 -13.75 -18.23
C ALA A 187 6.24 -14.33 -16.88
N VAL A 188 7.42 -13.98 -16.43
CA VAL A 188 7.92 -14.36 -15.09
C VAL A 188 7.00 -13.76 -14.01
N TYR A 189 6.68 -12.47 -14.10
CA TYR A 189 5.77 -11.81 -13.16
C TYR A 189 4.39 -12.48 -13.13
N ASN A 190 3.75 -12.68 -14.30
CA ASN A 190 2.44 -13.34 -14.40
C ASN A 190 2.47 -14.78 -13.89
N GLY A 191 3.59 -15.49 -14.06
CA GLY A 191 3.77 -16.85 -13.52
C GLY A 191 3.93 -16.89 -12.00
N LEU A 192 4.44 -15.82 -11.40
CA LEU A 192 4.56 -15.69 -9.95
C LEU A 192 3.26 -15.18 -9.29
N VAL A 193 2.52 -14.31 -9.98
CA VAL A 193 1.31 -13.66 -9.48
C VAL A 193 0.08 -14.34 -10.08
N THR A 194 -0.27 -15.51 -9.57
CA THR A 194 -1.41 -16.34 -10.00
C THR A 194 -2.54 -16.26 -8.96
N HIS A 195 -3.77 -16.67 -9.31
CA HIS A 195 -4.85 -16.80 -8.33
C HIS A 195 -4.42 -17.63 -7.11
N ARG A 196 -3.67 -18.73 -7.34
CA ARG A 196 -3.19 -19.60 -6.27
C ARG A 196 -2.18 -18.87 -5.35
N SER A 197 -1.21 -18.16 -5.92
CA SER A 197 -0.23 -17.42 -5.11
C SER A 197 -0.81 -16.21 -4.39
N ILE A 198 -1.79 -15.53 -5.00
CA ILE A 198 -2.55 -14.46 -4.37
C ILE A 198 -3.37 -15.00 -3.20
N ARG A 199 -4.08 -16.12 -3.39
CA ARG A 199 -4.81 -16.79 -2.32
C ARG A 199 -3.87 -17.15 -1.17
N ALA A 200 -2.75 -17.82 -1.43
CA ALA A 200 -1.78 -18.18 -0.40
C ALA A 200 -1.18 -16.96 0.33
N PHE A 201 -0.98 -15.85 -0.39
CA PHE A 201 -0.56 -14.58 0.21
C PHE A 201 -1.64 -14.04 1.16
N LEU A 202 -2.90 -14.01 0.73
CA LEU A 202 -4.01 -13.57 1.56
C LEU A 202 -4.21 -14.47 2.78
N GLU A 203 -4.24 -15.79 2.62
CA GLU A 203 -4.33 -16.76 3.72
C GLU A 203 -3.15 -16.64 4.70
N THR A 204 -1.99 -16.20 4.23
CA THR A 204 -0.86 -15.87 5.13
C THR A 204 -1.09 -14.55 5.88
N SER A 205 -1.76 -13.60 5.27
CA SER A 205 -1.98 -12.26 5.83
C SER A 205 -3.17 -12.20 6.79
N TYR A 206 -4.15 -13.09 6.64
CA TYR A 206 -5.32 -13.19 7.51
C TYR A 206 -5.12 -14.20 8.64
N ALA A 207 -5.73 -13.98 9.78
CA ALA A 207 -5.80 -14.95 10.87
C ALA A 207 -6.87 -16.01 10.59
N ASP A 208 -7.97 -15.62 9.94
CA ASP A 208 -9.07 -16.50 9.52
C ASP A 208 -9.08 -16.64 8.00
N ASP A 209 -8.64 -17.79 7.50
CA ASP A 209 -8.61 -18.11 6.07
C ASP A 209 -10.02 -18.09 5.42
N ALA A 210 -11.11 -18.26 6.22
CA ALA A 210 -12.48 -18.23 5.72
C ALA A 210 -12.89 -16.85 5.17
N LEU A 211 -12.20 -15.78 5.59
CA LEU A 211 -12.41 -14.44 5.06
C LEU A 211 -11.85 -14.26 3.64
N VAL A 212 -10.95 -15.16 3.19
CA VAL A 212 -10.33 -15.10 1.86
C VAL A 212 -11.23 -15.74 0.82
N THR A 213 -12.17 -14.97 0.28
CA THR A 213 -13.12 -15.44 -0.73
C THR A 213 -12.52 -15.47 -2.13
N ASP A 214 -13.12 -16.27 -3.03
CA ASP A 214 -12.75 -16.30 -4.46
C ASP A 214 -12.93 -14.93 -5.12
N ALA A 215 -14.00 -14.21 -4.77
CA ALA A 215 -14.25 -12.85 -5.25
C ALA A 215 -13.14 -11.87 -4.84
N MET A 216 -12.66 -11.95 -3.60
CA MET A 216 -11.51 -11.16 -3.15
C MET A 216 -10.26 -11.50 -3.95
N VAL A 217 -9.94 -12.78 -4.10
CA VAL A 217 -8.78 -13.25 -4.89
C VAL A 217 -8.84 -12.73 -6.32
N ASP A 218 -10.03 -12.71 -6.94
CA ASP A 218 -10.22 -12.19 -8.30
C ASP A 218 -9.95 -10.68 -8.37
N VAL A 219 -10.44 -9.89 -7.41
CA VAL A 219 -10.15 -8.44 -7.35
C VAL A 219 -8.65 -8.18 -7.27
N TYR A 220 -7.94 -8.92 -6.41
CA TYR A 220 -6.48 -8.81 -6.28
C TYR A 220 -5.76 -9.27 -7.55
N TYR A 221 -6.23 -10.36 -8.18
CA TYR A 221 -5.68 -10.84 -9.44
C TYR A 221 -5.81 -9.80 -10.54
N ARG A 222 -7.00 -9.22 -10.71
CA ARG A 222 -7.25 -8.17 -11.70
C ARG A 222 -6.37 -6.94 -11.47
N ALA A 223 -6.17 -6.52 -10.21
CA ALA A 223 -5.28 -5.40 -9.88
C ALA A 223 -3.83 -5.69 -10.27
N ALA A 224 -3.34 -6.90 -9.99
CA ALA A 224 -1.97 -7.33 -10.29
C ALA A 224 -1.69 -7.54 -11.79
N HIS A 225 -2.72 -7.75 -12.62
CA HIS A 225 -2.57 -8.04 -14.06
C HIS A 225 -2.92 -6.87 -14.97
N GLN A 226 -3.11 -5.67 -14.41
CA GLN A 226 -3.25 -4.46 -15.21
C GLN A 226 -1.98 -4.17 -16.04
N PRO A 227 -2.07 -3.54 -17.21
CA PRO A 227 -0.91 -3.13 -17.96
C PRO A 227 0.08 -2.33 -17.10
N GLY A 228 1.35 -2.76 -17.06
CA GLY A 228 2.40 -2.12 -16.28
C GLY A 228 2.43 -2.46 -14.77
N ALA A 229 1.52 -3.31 -14.26
CA ALA A 229 1.43 -3.65 -12.83
C ALA A 229 2.69 -4.26 -12.22
N LYS A 230 3.61 -4.79 -13.03
CA LYS A 230 4.88 -5.39 -12.59
C LYS A 230 5.91 -4.36 -12.08
N HIS A 231 5.87 -3.10 -12.52
CA HIS A 231 6.97 -2.14 -12.32
C HIS A 231 7.15 -1.72 -10.86
N ALA A 232 6.09 -1.32 -10.18
CA ALA A 232 6.17 -0.92 -8.78
C ALA A 232 6.46 -2.11 -7.83
N PRO A 233 5.82 -3.31 -7.99
CA PRO A 233 6.22 -4.51 -7.25
C PRO A 233 7.67 -4.95 -7.50
N ALA A 234 8.19 -4.80 -8.72
CA ALA A 234 9.60 -5.09 -8.99
C ALA A 234 10.55 -4.19 -8.19
N ALA A 235 10.21 -2.90 -8.04
CA ALA A 235 10.97 -1.98 -7.20
C ALA A 235 10.87 -2.35 -5.70
N PHE A 236 9.72 -2.86 -5.24
CA PHE A 236 9.55 -3.36 -3.88
C PHE A 236 10.45 -4.58 -3.61
N VAL A 237 10.39 -5.59 -4.46
CA VAL A 237 11.28 -6.77 -4.39
C VAL A 237 12.75 -6.36 -4.48
N GLY A 238 13.06 -5.36 -5.31
CA GLY A 238 14.38 -4.75 -5.42
C GLY A 238 14.81 -3.91 -4.22
N GLN A 239 13.99 -3.81 -3.16
CA GLN A 239 14.26 -3.03 -1.95
C GLN A 239 14.45 -1.50 -2.20
N GLN A 240 13.99 -0.98 -3.33
CA GLN A 240 14.10 0.44 -3.68
C GLN A 240 13.08 1.32 -2.96
N LEU A 241 12.07 0.69 -2.37
CA LEU A 241 10.98 1.33 -1.63
C LEU A 241 11.21 1.34 -0.11
N ASN A 242 12.27 0.66 0.36
CA ASN A 242 12.60 0.57 1.77
C ASN A 242 13.03 1.90 2.36
N ILE A 243 12.75 2.10 3.64
CA ILE A 243 13.13 3.30 4.38
C ILE A 243 13.36 3.00 5.86
N ASP A 244 14.41 3.57 6.45
CA ASP A 244 14.61 3.58 7.89
C ASP A 244 13.84 4.77 8.48
N VAL A 245 12.93 4.49 9.42
CA VAL A 245 12.07 5.52 10.02
C VAL A 245 12.53 5.97 11.41
N ARG A 246 13.60 5.39 11.96
CA ARG A 246 14.03 5.66 13.37
C ARG A 246 14.26 7.14 13.65
N ASP A 247 14.90 7.85 12.74
CA ASP A 247 15.14 9.28 12.92
C ASP A 247 13.88 10.13 12.73
N ALA A 248 12.99 9.73 11.82
CA ALA A 248 11.69 10.37 11.66
C ALA A 248 10.81 10.16 12.91
N LEU A 249 10.75 8.93 13.43
CA LEU A 249 10.01 8.61 14.66
C LEU A 249 10.42 9.48 15.83
N ARG A 250 11.73 9.69 16.07
CA ARG A 250 12.20 10.54 17.17
C ARG A 250 11.76 12.01 17.04
N ARG A 251 11.49 12.46 15.81
CA ARG A 251 11.04 13.84 15.52
C ARG A 251 9.53 14.00 15.47
N LEU A 252 8.76 12.90 15.47
CA LEU A 252 7.30 12.98 15.51
C LEU A 252 6.82 13.65 16.80
N VAL A 253 5.90 14.60 16.67
CA VAL A 253 5.34 15.36 17.81
C VAL A 253 3.83 15.18 17.93
N GLN A 254 3.17 14.76 16.88
CA GLN A 254 1.73 14.52 16.84
C GLN A 254 1.36 13.15 17.40
N PRO A 255 0.09 12.99 17.87
CA PRO A 255 -0.40 11.69 18.34
C PRO A 255 -0.36 10.65 17.22
N ALA A 256 -0.04 9.42 17.60
CA ALA A 256 -0.10 8.29 16.70
C ALA A 256 -0.64 7.04 17.38
N LEU A 257 -1.52 6.33 16.67
CA LEU A 257 -2.05 5.02 17.05
C LEU A 257 -1.29 3.93 16.29
N LEU A 258 -0.80 2.92 17.02
CA LEU A 258 -0.23 1.70 16.46
C LEU A 258 -1.25 0.59 16.49
N ALA A 259 -1.82 0.24 15.35
CA ALA A 259 -2.78 -0.86 15.18
C ALA A 259 -2.05 -2.12 14.71
N TRP A 260 -2.27 -3.24 15.38
CA TRP A 260 -1.59 -4.51 15.05
C TRP A 260 -2.52 -5.70 15.25
N GLY A 261 -2.47 -6.68 14.35
CA GLY A 261 -3.10 -7.98 14.59
C GLY A 261 -2.20 -8.88 15.44
N GLU A 262 -2.78 -9.58 16.41
CA GLU A 262 -2.05 -10.47 17.29
C GLU A 262 -1.36 -11.62 16.53
N GLN A 263 -2.01 -12.12 15.47
CA GLN A 263 -1.51 -13.21 14.64
C GLN A 263 -0.81 -12.73 13.34
N ALA A 264 -0.42 -11.46 13.27
CA ALA A 264 0.30 -10.92 12.12
C ALA A 264 1.59 -11.72 11.84
N ARG A 265 1.72 -12.24 10.62
CA ARG A 265 2.84 -13.10 10.22
C ARG A 265 3.90 -12.36 9.42
N MET A 266 3.49 -11.38 8.61
CA MET A 266 4.41 -10.58 7.78
C MET A 266 5.10 -9.49 8.60
N ALA A 267 4.37 -8.88 9.55
CA ALA A 267 4.90 -7.96 10.55
C ALA A 267 4.47 -8.43 11.95
N PRO A 268 5.22 -9.34 12.59
CA PRO A 268 4.86 -9.89 13.89
C PRO A 268 4.62 -8.81 14.95
N VAL A 269 3.62 -9.02 15.81
CA VAL A 269 3.19 -8.05 16.82
C VAL A 269 4.31 -7.64 17.78
N GLU A 270 5.31 -8.48 17.97
CA GLU A 270 6.51 -8.19 18.75
C GLU A 270 7.31 -6.99 18.20
N GLU A 271 7.20 -6.70 16.89
CA GLU A 271 7.85 -5.55 16.26
C GLU A 271 7.27 -4.22 16.77
N MET A 272 6.02 -4.19 17.24
CA MET A 272 5.39 -3.03 17.88
C MET A 272 6.27 -2.46 19.01
N ARG A 273 6.92 -3.34 19.80
CA ARG A 273 7.83 -2.93 20.90
C ARG A 273 8.98 -2.06 20.41
N SER A 274 9.44 -2.28 19.17
CA SER A 274 10.52 -1.48 18.59
C SER A 274 10.07 -0.03 18.30
N PHE A 275 8.81 0.16 17.93
CA PHE A 275 8.21 1.48 17.77
C PHE A 275 8.00 2.15 19.13
N LEU A 276 7.42 1.45 20.08
CA LEU A 276 7.16 1.97 21.43
C LEU A 276 8.45 2.31 22.22
N SER A 277 9.56 1.60 21.95
CA SER A 277 10.85 1.93 22.54
C SER A 277 11.42 3.26 22.06
N LEU A 278 11.04 3.71 20.86
CA LEU A 278 11.46 5.00 20.29
C LEU A 278 10.42 6.11 20.55
N LYS A 279 9.15 5.73 20.66
CA LYS A 279 7.99 6.61 20.88
C LYS A 279 7.03 5.98 21.89
N PRO A 280 7.33 6.08 23.20
CA PRO A 280 6.50 5.51 24.26
C PRO A 280 5.11 6.15 24.39
N ASP A 281 4.94 7.35 23.84
CA ASP A 281 3.70 8.13 23.80
C ASP A 281 2.72 7.71 22.68
N PHE A 282 3.11 6.77 21.83
CA PHE A 282 2.18 6.18 20.86
C PHE A 282 1.15 5.30 21.55
N GLU A 283 -0.10 5.32 21.06
CA GLU A 283 -1.19 4.53 21.57
C GLU A 283 -1.20 3.13 20.89
N PRO A 284 -0.83 2.04 21.59
CA PRO A 284 -0.83 0.71 21.01
C PRO A 284 -2.20 0.05 21.12
N VAL A 285 -2.68 -0.56 20.03
CA VAL A 285 -3.88 -1.39 20.00
C VAL A 285 -3.58 -2.69 19.28
N ILE A 286 -3.89 -3.82 19.92
CA ILE A 286 -3.74 -5.17 19.38
C ILE A 286 -5.13 -5.74 19.15
N PHE A 287 -5.41 -6.12 17.91
CA PHE A 287 -6.67 -6.75 17.51
C PHE A 287 -6.52 -8.27 17.56
N SER A 288 -7.47 -8.95 18.21
CA SER A 288 -7.46 -10.41 18.36
C SER A 288 -8.87 -11.00 18.21
N PRO A 289 -9.05 -12.04 17.39
CA PRO A 289 -8.09 -12.57 16.44
C PRO A 289 -7.95 -11.65 15.20
N ALA A 290 -6.71 -11.37 14.76
CA ALA A 290 -6.45 -10.70 13.49
C ALA A 290 -5.00 -10.94 13.03
N GLY A 291 -4.79 -11.03 11.73
CA GLY A 291 -3.48 -11.13 11.07
C GLY A 291 -2.90 -9.76 10.71
N ASP A 292 -2.28 -9.67 9.54
CA ASP A 292 -1.61 -8.44 9.08
C ASP A 292 -2.59 -7.30 8.68
N LEU A 293 -3.89 -7.63 8.52
CA LEU A 293 -4.92 -6.70 8.04
C LEU A 293 -6.07 -6.54 9.07
N PRO A 294 -5.80 -6.09 10.31
CA PRO A 294 -6.82 -5.99 11.36
C PRO A 294 -7.99 -5.06 10.98
N HIS A 295 -7.75 -4.06 10.15
CA HIS A 295 -8.75 -3.14 9.62
C HIS A 295 -9.77 -3.80 8.66
N ASP A 296 -9.41 -4.96 8.11
CA ASP A 296 -10.26 -5.75 7.22
C ASP A 296 -10.84 -6.99 7.91
N GLU A 297 -10.11 -7.57 8.86
CA GLU A 297 -10.55 -8.75 9.61
C GLU A 297 -11.49 -8.41 10.79
N ARG A 298 -11.30 -7.25 11.39
CA ARG A 298 -12.07 -6.73 12.54
C ARG A 298 -12.56 -5.30 12.26
N PRO A 299 -13.30 -5.09 11.15
CA PRO A 299 -13.58 -3.75 10.67
C PRO A 299 -14.37 -2.90 11.66
N ASP A 300 -15.36 -3.46 12.36
CA ASP A 300 -16.18 -2.71 13.31
C ASP A 300 -15.36 -2.20 14.48
N GLU A 301 -14.54 -3.07 15.09
CA GLU A 301 -13.66 -2.73 16.20
C GLU A 301 -12.58 -1.73 15.76
N PHE A 302 -11.99 -1.96 14.58
CA PHE A 302 -10.97 -1.06 14.03
C PHE A 302 -11.55 0.35 13.78
N ASN A 303 -12.73 0.43 13.16
CA ASN A 303 -13.38 1.69 12.84
C ASN A 303 -13.78 2.47 14.11
N GLU A 304 -14.26 1.79 15.15
CA GLU A 304 -14.57 2.39 16.45
C GLU A 304 -13.32 2.98 17.11
N VAL A 305 -12.23 2.20 17.19
CA VAL A 305 -10.96 2.62 17.78
C VAL A 305 -10.37 3.81 17.02
N VAL A 306 -10.33 3.74 15.69
CA VAL A 306 -9.77 4.81 14.85
C VAL A 306 -10.61 6.09 14.94
N SER A 307 -11.94 5.98 14.91
CA SER A 307 -12.82 7.14 15.05
C SER A 307 -12.65 7.82 16.41
N GLY A 308 -12.56 7.04 17.49
CA GLY A 308 -12.30 7.56 18.84
C GLY A 308 -10.93 8.26 18.94
N PHE A 309 -9.89 7.66 18.40
CA PHE A 309 -8.55 8.26 18.36
C PHE A 309 -8.52 9.57 17.57
N LEU A 310 -9.12 9.61 16.38
CA LEU A 310 -9.17 10.81 15.54
C LEU A 310 -9.92 11.95 16.23
N ALA A 311 -11.09 11.67 16.81
CA ALA A 311 -11.87 12.66 17.53
C ALA A 311 -11.12 13.26 18.73
N LYS A 312 -10.33 12.44 19.46
CA LYS A 312 -9.47 12.91 20.55
C LYS A 312 -8.34 13.81 20.02
N ALA A 313 -7.68 13.40 18.94
CA ALA A 313 -6.59 14.18 18.33
C ALA A 313 -7.08 15.56 17.85
N GLU A 314 -8.27 15.64 17.24
CA GLU A 314 -8.90 16.89 16.79
C GLU A 314 -9.24 17.83 17.95
N GLN A 315 -9.73 17.29 19.07
CA GLN A 315 -9.99 18.09 20.28
C GLN A 315 -8.69 18.68 20.86
N GLU A 316 -7.62 17.88 20.90
CA GLU A 316 -6.32 18.33 21.38
C GLU A 316 -5.71 19.40 20.46
N GLU A 317 -5.87 19.28 19.14
CA GLU A 317 -5.41 20.29 18.17
C GLU A 317 -6.16 21.62 18.36
N THR A 318 -7.49 21.56 18.49
CA THR A 318 -8.33 22.73 18.74
C THR A 318 -7.98 23.43 20.06
N ALA A 319 -7.59 22.67 21.09
CA ALA A 319 -7.21 23.23 22.40
C ALA A 319 -5.82 23.89 22.41
N ARG A 320 -4.97 23.63 21.42
CA ARG A 320 -3.61 24.20 21.27
C ARG A 320 -3.56 25.44 20.37
N GLY A 321 -4.57 25.66 19.51
CA GLY A 321 -4.68 26.79 18.56
C GLY A 321 -5.44 27.96 19.16
#